data_5e80d9771bf8ea8b0d5e4deb09e96504
#
_entry.id   5e80d9771bf8ea8b0d5e4deb09e96504
#
_cell.length_a   1.000
_cell.length_b   1.000
_cell.length_c   1.000
_cell.angle_alpha   90.00
_cell.angle_beta   90.00
_cell.angle_gamma   90.00
#
_symmetry.space_group_name_H-M   'P 1'
#
loop_
_entity.id
_entity.type
_entity.pdbx_description
1 polymer ?
#
loop_
_entity_poly.entity_id
_entity_poly.type
_entity_poly.pdbx_seq_one_letter_code
_entity_poly.pdbx_strand_id
1 'polypeptide(L)'
;MGIATTAQRIPFTASQKKILLALASAVGLRMLGLFLVLPVFTLYGLQFTSSRFLVGSAFGCYGLAMACTEFPLGRLSDRIGRRKVLLLGMSIFSLGSFLCAIPAWLPRSLEIGELILGRLVQGVGAITATAFATVSDHIPPERRSTAMAVLGIPIGAAFILGVIVGPVIAGRFGTQSLFWLTGALGLATVWLLARHLPEIPPRQTAPAPLREVLRHRSVLALDFGGFLMNTFMTSFWFYFPLIVTGRHGLKMTEYYTILVPMLLVSVVTMFAFSAGADRGWGRTLAAAAFLILLVSALLLFRPATLGLDPKRLSAVLVPGTLFLVGFTGLEPVLPSLVSKAAPENSYGTALGSFHTLQYLGSAAGGAMAGGLSHFPPTDIMAVLMTASLAGFLLMISSGVRGRDGI
;
A
#
# COMPACT_ATOMS: atom_id res chain seq x y z
N MET A 1 40.09 -12.05 -20.55
CA MET A 1 39.56 -11.20 -21.62
C MET A 1 38.19 -11.79 -21.97
N GLY A 2 37.16 -11.47 -21.21
CA GLY A 2 35.77 -11.96 -21.29
C GLY A 2 34.89 -10.87 -21.84
N ILE A 3 34.34 -11.10 -23.01
CA ILE A 3 33.43 -10.19 -23.72
C ILE A 3 32.17 -10.11 -22.92
N ALA A 4 31.95 -8.96 -22.23
CA ALA A 4 30.66 -8.61 -21.68
C ALA A 4 29.71 -8.45 -22.87
N THR A 5 28.92 -9.48 -23.15
CA THR A 5 27.79 -9.42 -24.09
C THR A 5 26.83 -8.36 -23.57
N THR A 6 26.87 -7.19 -24.19
CA THR A 6 25.83 -6.16 -24.10
C THR A 6 24.50 -6.83 -24.48
N ALA A 7 23.73 -7.23 -23.47
CA ALA A 7 22.39 -7.72 -23.68
C ALA A 7 21.63 -6.64 -24.46
N GLN A 8 21.44 -6.85 -25.76
CA GLN A 8 20.66 -6.00 -26.63
C GLN A 8 19.29 -5.83 -25.96
N ARG A 9 18.98 -4.61 -25.52
CA ARG A 9 17.65 -4.26 -24.97
C ARG A 9 16.64 -4.36 -26.10
N ILE A 10 16.10 -5.58 -26.32
CA ILE A 10 15.04 -5.81 -27.30
C ILE A 10 13.88 -4.86 -26.94
N PRO A 11 13.44 -3.92 -27.77
CA PRO A 11 12.37 -2.96 -27.42
C PRO A 11 11.04 -3.70 -27.25
N PHE A 12 10.18 -3.22 -26.34
CA PHE A 12 8.81 -3.76 -26.24
C PHE A 12 8.08 -3.57 -27.57
N THR A 13 7.32 -4.59 -27.99
CA THR A 13 6.47 -4.48 -29.18
C THR A 13 5.37 -3.43 -28.96
N ALA A 14 4.79 -2.92 -30.04
CA ALA A 14 3.70 -1.94 -29.95
C ALA A 14 2.51 -2.47 -29.12
N SER A 15 2.18 -3.76 -29.27
CA SER A 15 1.13 -4.43 -28.48
C SER A 15 1.48 -4.48 -26.98
N GLN A 16 2.72 -4.87 -26.64
CA GLN A 16 3.19 -4.91 -25.27
C GLN A 16 3.18 -3.53 -24.60
N LYS A 17 3.64 -2.48 -25.32
CA LYS A 17 3.57 -1.09 -24.85
C LYS A 17 2.13 -0.68 -24.54
N LYS A 18 1.18 -1.00 -25.43
CA LYS A 18 -0.24 -0.68 -25.26
C LYS A 18 -0.83 -1.35 -24.01
N ILE A 19 -0.54 -2.64 -23.80
CA ILE A 19 -0.98 -3.39 -22.62
C ILE A 19 -0.36 -2.79 -21.35
N LEU A 20 0.96 -2.57 -21.33
CA LEU A 20 1.65 -2.00 -20.18
C LEU A 20 1.12 -0.61 -19.82
N LEU A 21 0.89 0.26 -20.80
CA LEU A 21 0.36 1.59 -20.58
C LEU A 21 -1.07 1.54 -20.01
N ALA A 22 -1.94 0.67 -20.55
CA ALA A 22 -3.30 0.51 -20.06
C ALA A 22 -3.31 0.01 -18.61
N LEU A 23 -2.49 -0.99 -18.27
CA LEU A 23 -2.40 -1.54 -16.91
C LEU A 23 -1.75 -0.54 -15.95
N ALA A 24 -0.68 0.14 -16.35
CA ALA A 24 0.00 1.16 -15.55
C ALA A 24 -0.94 2.32 -15.22
N SER A 25 -1.69 2.80 -16.21
CA SER A 25 -2.71 3.82 -16.00
C SER A 25 -3.84 3.35 -15.08
N ALA A 26 -4.32 2.11 -15.27
CA ALA A 26 -5.39 1.54 -14.44
C ALA A 26 -4.97 1.42 -12.97
N VAL A 27 -3.78 0.85 -12.73
CA VAL A 27 -3.24 0.72 -11.38
C VAL A 27 -2.94 2.08 -10.77
N GLY A 28 -2.35 3.00 -11.54
CA GLY A 28 -2.04 4.37 -11.10
C GLY A 28 -3.28 5.17 -10.70
N LEU A 29 -4.32 5.19 -11.54
CA LEU A 29 -5.58 5.90 -11.24
C LEU A 29 -6.30 5.33 -10.01
N ARG A 30 -6.32 4.00 -9.89
CA ARG A 30 -6.87 3.34 -8.71
C ARG A 30 -6.11 3.73 -7.44
N MET A 31 -4.78 3.66 -7.47
CA MET A 31 -3.95 4.02 -6.33
C MET A 31 -4.04 5.51 -6.00
N LEU A 32 -4.14 6.38 -6.99
CA LEU A 32 -4.40 7.79 -6.77
C LEU A 32 -5.68 8.01 -5.97
N GLY A 33 -6.77 7.36 -6.37
CA GLY A 33 -8.04 7.45 -5.64
C GLY A 33 -7.92 7.01 -4.18
N LEU A 34 -7.15 5.96 -3.90
CA LEU A 34 -6.91 5.50 -2.52
C LEU A 34 -6.07 6.47 -1.71
N PHE A 35 -4.99 6.97 -2.29
CA PHE A 35 -4.05 7.84 -1.59
C PHE A 35 -4.59 9.26 -1.36
N LEU A 36 -5.53 9.72 -2.19
CA LEU A 36 -6.25 10.98 -1.96
C LEU A 36 -6.98 10.99 -0.60
N VAL A 37 -7.56 9.87 -0.22
CA VAL A 37 -8.38 9.75 1.00
C VAL A 37 -7.54 9.47 2.23
N LEU A 38 -6.36 8.86 2.07
CA LEU A 38 -5.53 8.33 3.14
C LEU A 38 -5.25 9.33 4.28
N PRO A 39 -4.80 10.58 4.03
CA PRO A 39 -4.44 11.53 5.09
C PRO A 39 -5.63 12.16 5.81
N VAL A 40 -6.85 11.98 5.32
CA VAL A 40 -8.04 12.66 5.85
C VAL A 40 -9.15 11.71 6.29
N PHE A 41 -9.00 10.41 6.04
CA PHE A 41 -10.05 9.42 6.28
C PHE A 41 -10.53 9.39 7.73
N THR A 42 -9.62 9.47 8.69
CA THR A 42 -9.98 9.44 10.12
C THR A 42 -10.88 10.62 10.50
N LEU A 43 -10.57 11.81 10.01
CA LEU A 43 -11.42 12.99 10.26
C LEU A 43 -12.78 12.88 9.57
N TYR A 44 -12.82 12.23 8.40
CA TYR A 44 -14.08 11.94 7.72
C TYR A 44 -14.96 10.97 8.53
N GLY A 45 -14.39 9.85 8.95
CA GLY A 45 -15.10 8.83 9.73
C GLY A 45 -15.64 9.39 11.07
N LEU A 46 -14.89 10.29 11.72
CA LEU A 46 -15.30 10.92 12.97
C LEU A 46 -16.48 11.91 12.82
N GLN A 47 -16.86 12.28 11.59
CA GLN A 47 -18.09 13.06 11.36
C GLN A 47 -19.36 12.21 11.59
N PHE A 48 -19.26 10.89 11.44
CA PHE A 48 -20.37 9.94 11.48
C PHE A 48 -20.47 9.17 12.79
N THR A 49 -19.42 9.15 13.60
CA THR A 49 -19.44 8.46 14.91
C THR A 49 -18.37 9.02 15.84
N SER A 50 -18.63 9.01 17.14
CA SER A 50 -17.62 9.29 18.17
C SER A 50 -16.72 8.07 18.46
N SER A 51 -17.09 6.87 17.98
CA SER A 51 -16.33 5.66 18.19
C SER A 51 -15.11 5.58 17.27
N ARG A 52 -13.93 5.84 17.82
CA ARG A 52 -12.67 5.73 17.10
C ARG A 52 -12.40 4.28 16.63
N PHE A 53 -12.93 3.29 17.37
CA PHE A 53 -12.85 1.89 16.97
C PHE A 53 -13.60 1.62 15.65
N LEU A 54 -14.83 2.16 15.51
CA LEU A 54 -15.58 2.01 14.26
C LEU A 54 -14.90 2.74 13.09
N VAL A 55 -14.32 3.90 13.34
CA VAL A 55 -13.54 4.62 12.30
C VAL A 55 -12.29 3.84 11.89
N GLY A 56 -11.56 3.30 12.86
CA GLY A 56 -10.39 2.45 12.58
C GLY A 56 -10.77 1.17 11.84
N SER A 57 -11.89 0.55 12.22
CA SER A 57 -12.46 -0.60 11.53
C SER A 57 -12.87 -0.27 10.09
N ALA A 58 -13.53 0.89 9.86
CA ALA A 58 -13.85 1.37 8.52
C ALA A 58 -12.59 1.62 7.67
N PHE A 59 -11.51 2.08 8.28
CA PHE A 59 -10.22 2.24 7.61
C PHE A 59 -9.62 0.88 7.23
N GLY A 60 -9.57 -0.07 8.17
CA GLY A 60 -8.95 -1.37 7.99
C GLY A 60 -9.76 -2.36 7.15
N CYS A 61 -11.11 -2.29 7.16
CA CYS A 61 -11.96 -3.25 6.47
C CYS A 61 -11.76 -3.26 4.94
N TYR A 62 -11.31 -2.17 4.35
CA TYR A 62 -10.84 -2.13 2.96
C TYR A 62 -9.71 -3.14 2.73
N GLY A 63 -8.69 -3.14 3.59
CA GLY A 63 -7.59 -4.11 3.54
C GLY A 63 -8.06 -5.54 3.77
N LEU A 64 -9.00 -5.75 4.72
CA LEU A 64 -9.58 -7.06 4.97
C LEU A 64 -10.28 -7.62 3.73
N ALA A 65 -11.12 -6.81 3.08
CA ALA A 65 -11.82 -7.18 1.85
C ALA A 65 -10.83 -7.51 0.72
N MET A 66 -9.75 -6.69 0.56
CA MET A 66 -8.68 -6.99 -0.39
C MET A 66 -8.00 -8.33 -0.09
N ALA A 67 -7.62 -8.59 1.14
CA ALA A 67 -6.96 -9.82 1.54
C ALA A 67 -7.82 -11.07 1.21
N CYS A 68 -9.13 -10.96 1.43
CA CYS A 68 -10.08 -12.04 1.14
C CYS A 68 -10.33 -12.25 -0.36
N THR A 69 -10.18 -11.21 -1.19
CA THR A 69 -10.62 -11.26 -2.59
C THR A 69 -9.48 -11.28 -3.60
N GLU A 70 -8.28 -10.81 -3.24
CA GLU A 70 -7.13 -10.74 -4.16
C GLU A 70 -6.83 -12.11 -4.80
N PHE A 71 -6.71 -13.15 -3.99
CA PHE A 71 -6.41 -14.49 -4.45
C PHE A 71 -7.58 -15.16 -5.21
N PRO A 72 -8.85 -15.13 -4.73
CA PRO A 72 -9.99 -15.58 -5.49
C PRO A 72 -10.17 -14.88 -6.84
N LEU A 73 -10.02 -13.56 -6.90
CA LEU A 73 -10.10 -12.81 -8.16
C LEU A 73 -8.95 -13.15 -9.11
N GLY A 74 -7.75 -13.36 -8.59
CA GLY A 74 -6.63 -13.86 -9.37
C GLY A 74 -6.98 -15.20 -10.06
N ARG A 75 -7.49 -16.18 -9.29
CA ARG A 75 -7.94 -17.47 -9.84
C ARG A 75 -9.12 -17.33 -10.81
N LEU A 76 -10.07 -16.46 -10.49
CA LEU A 76 -11.20 -16.21 -11.39
C LEU A 76 -10.69 -15.65 -12.72
N SER A 77 -9.68 -14.79 -12.70
CA SER A 77 -9.10 -14.22 -13.90
C SER A 77 -8.39 -15.26 -14.79
N ASP A 78 -7.89 -16.35 -14.19
CA ASP A 78 -7.34 -17.48 -14.94
C ASP A 78 -8.43 -18.24 -15.70
N ARG A 79 -9.69 -18.25 -15.18
CA ARG A 79 -10.81 -19.00 -15.74
C ARG A 79 -11.63 -18.23 -16.77
N ILE A 80 -12.00 -16.98 -16.45
CA ILE A 80 -12.90 -16.17 -17.28
C ILE A 80 -12.20 -15.12 -18.13
N GLY A 81 -10.87 -14.98 -17.96
CA GLY A 81 -9.99 -14.05 -18.66
C GLY A 81 -9.65 -12.80 -17.86
N ARG A 82 -8.41 -12.33 -18.02
CA ARG A 82 -7.82 -11.18 -17.27
C ARG A 82 -8.64 -9.91 -17.41
N ARG A 83 -9.00 -9.55 -18.66
CA ARG A 83 -9.73 -8.31 -18.97
C ARG A 83 -11.08 -8.24 -18.24
N LYS A 84 -11.85 -9.33 -18.23
CA LYS A 84 -13.18 -9.36 -17.59
C LYS A 84 -13.07 -9.11 -16.09
N VAL A 85 -12.09 -9.72 -15.41
CA VAL A 85 -11.90 -9.55 -13.97
C VAL A 85 -11.37 -8.16 -13.63
N LEU A 86 -10.47 -7.58 -14.45
CA LEU A 86 -10.01 -6.21 -14.27
C LEU A 86 -11.19 -5.21 -14.40
N LEU A 87 -12.05 -5.38 -15.40
CA LEU A 87 -13.24 -4.53 -15.58
C LEU A 87 -14.21 -4.69 -14.40
N LEU A 88 -14.52 -5.93 -14.00
CA LEU A 88 -15.40 -6.22 -12.87
C LEU A 88 -14.86 -5.61 -11.58
N GLY A 89 -13.57 -5.85 -11.25
CA GLY A 89 -12.93 -5.32 -10.05
C GLY A 89 -12.96 -3.81 -10.00
N MET A 90 -12.63 -3.13 -11.11
CA MET A 90 -12.67 -1.66 -11.15
C MET A 90 -14.10 -1.10 -11.08
N SER A 91 -15.09 -1.80 -11.62
CA SER A 91 -16.51 -1.41 -11.47
C SER A 91 -16.97 -1.51 -10.01
N ILE A 92 -16.60 -2.61 -9.32
CA ILE A 92 -16.89 -2.80 -7.89
C ILE A 92 -16.15 -1.74 -7.05
N PHE A 93 -14.88 -1.46 -7.36
CA PHE A 93 -14.11 -0.39 -6.70
C PHE A 93 -14.78 0.99 -6.84
N SER A 94 -15.27 1.32 -8.04
CA SER A 94 -16.00 2.57 -8.29
C SER A 94 -17.30 2.64 -7.50
N LEU A 95 -18.08 1.55 -7.51
CA LEU A 95 -19.32 1.46 -6.74
C LEU A 95 -19.05 1.67 -5.25
N GLY A 96 -18.09 0.95 -4.67
CA GLY A 96 -17.70 1.12 -3.27
C GLY A 96 -17.22 2.53 -2.95
N SER A 97 -16.53 3.18 -3.90
CA SER A 97 -16.11 4.57 -3.73
C SER A 97 -17.32 5.53 -3.67
N PHE A 98 -18.30 5.36 -4.54
CA PHE A 98 -19.53 6.15 -4.51
C PHE A 98 -20.34 5.89 -3.23
N LEU A 99 -20.43 4.65 -2.77
CA LEU A 99 -21.05 4.32 -1.47
C LEU A 99 -20.36 5.07 -0.33
N CYS A 100 -19.04 5.12 -0.27
CA CYS A 100 -18.32 5.88 0.75
C CYS A 100 -18.59 7.41 0.71
N ALA A 101 -19.16 7.96 -0.36
CA ALA A 101 -19.53 9.36 -0.47
C ALA A 101 -20.94 9.67 0.08
N ILE A 102 -21.79 8.66 0.26
CA ILE A 102 -23.23 8.82 0.60
C ILE A 102 -23.52 8.99 2.10
N PRO A 103 -22.69 8.54 3.08
CA PRO A 103 -23.09 8.51 4.50
C PRO A 103 -23.76 9.79 5.00
N ALA A 104 -23.23 10.95 4.63
CA ALA A 104 -23.79 12.25 5.06
C ALA A 104 -25.23 12.52 4.61
N TRP A 105 -25.80 11.72 3.72
CA TRP A 105 -27.18 11.83 3.24
C TRP A 105 -28.14 10.84 3.94
N LEU A 106 -27.58 9.97 4.79
CA LEU A 106 -28.34 8.96 5.50
C LEU A 106 -28.72 9.40 6.93
N PRO A 107 -29.69 8.74 7.57
CA PRO A 107 -29.91 8.89 9.00
C PRO A 107 -28.66 8.53 9.81
N ARG A 108 -28.37 9.30 10.87
CA ARG A 108 -27.16 9.14 11.70
C ARG A 108 -26.87 7.71 12.17
N SER A 109 -27.92 6.92 12.40
CA SER A 109 -27.78 5.51 12.82
C SER A 109 -27.17 4.59 11.76
N LEU A 110 -27.21 4.99 10.47
CA LEU A 110 -26.71 4.20 9.34
C LEU A 110 -25.40 4.71 8.76
N GLU A 111 -25.00 5.95 9.06
CA GLU A 111 -23.87 6.64 8.41
C GLU A 111 -22.55 5.84 8.50
N ILE A 112 -22.17 5.41 9.70
CA ILE A 112 -20.91 4.67 9.88
C ILE A 112 -20.98 3.24 9.30
N GLY A 113 -22.16 2.61 9.37
CA GLY A 113 -22.40 1.29 8.77
C GLY A 113 -22.25 1.33 7.25
N GLU A 114 -22.80 2.38 6.62
CA GLU A 114 -22.67 2.60 5.18
C GLU A 114 -21.22 2.88 4.77
N LEU A 115 -20.47 3.68 5.54
CA LEU A 115 -19.06 3.90 5.29
C LEU A 115 -18.26 2.58 5.35
N ILE A 116 -18.53 1.73 6.34
CA ILE A 116 -17.90 0.41 6.47
C ILE A 116 -18.27 -0.47 5.27
N LEU A 117 -19.55 -0.51 4.89
CA LEU A 117 -20.00 -1.27 3.73
C LEU A 117 -19.34 -0.79 2.43
N GLY A 118 -19.33 0.52 2.21
CA GLY A 118 -18.68 1.14 1.06
C GLY A 118 -17.18 0.78 0.98
N ARG A 119 -16.48 0.80 2.12
CA ARG A 119 -15.06 0.39 2.21
C ARG A 119 -14.85 -1.10 1.94
N LEU A 120 -15.75 -1.97 2.43
CA LEU A 120 -15.72 -3.39 2.10
C LEU A 120 -15.93 -3.62 0.59
N VAL A 121 -16.97 -3.04 0.01
CA VAL A 121 -17.25 -3.13 -1.43
C VAL A 121 -16.07 -2.60 -2.24
N GLN A 122 -15.51 -1.45 -1.86
CA GLN A 122 -14.33 -0.87 -2.52
C GLN A 122 -13.12 -1.81 -2.48
N GLY A 123 -12.90 -2.50 -1.35
CA GLY A 123 -11.81 -3.47 -1.17
C GLY A 123 -11.99 -4.74 -2.01
N VAL A 124 -13.23 -5.22 -2.19
CA VAL A 124 -13.54 -6.37 -3.08
C VAL A 124 -13.08 -6.09 -4.51
N GLY A 125 -13.03 -4.83 -4.93
CA GLY A 125 -12.54 -4.41 -6.24
C GLY A 125 -11.02 -4.53 -6.42
N ALA A 126 -10.32 -5.45 -5.73
CA ALA A 126 -8.90 -5.68 -5.87
C ALA A 126 -8.54 -6.18 -7.28
N ILE A 127 -7.58 -5.50 -7.94
CA ILE A 127 -7.13 -5.85 -9.29
C ILE A 127 -5.63 -6.07 -9.40
N THR A 128 -4.87 -5.88 -8.31
CA THR A 128 -3.41 -5.81 -8.33
C THR A 128 -2.80 -7.13 -8.81
N ALA A 129 -3.20 -8.27 -8.23
CA ALA A 129 -2.72 -9.58 -8.67
C ALA A 129 -3.07 -9.87 -10.14
N THR A 130 -4.30 -9.53 -10.56
CA THR A 130 -4.72 -9.72 -11.95
C THR A 130 -3.92 -8.85 -12.92
N ALA A 131 -3.59 -7.60 -12.55
CA ALA A 131 -2.78 -6.72 -13.38
C ALA A 131 -1.33 -7.25 -13.51
N PHE A 132 -0.71 -7.67 -12.42
CA PHE A 132 0.64 -8.28 -12.45
C PHE A 132 0.66 -9.61 -13.19
N ALA A 133 -0.38 -10.45 -13.04
CA ALA A 133 -0.52 -11.68 -13.80
C ALA A 133 -0.65 -11.39 -15.31
N THR A 134 -1.41 -10.36 -15.68
CA THR A 134 -1.54 -9.94 -17.10
C THR A 134 -0.18 -9.55 -17.70
N VAL A 135 0.66 -8.84 -16.94
CA VAL A 135 2.04 -8.52 -17.36
C VAL A 135 2.83 -9.81 -17.56
N SER A 136 2.77 -10.74 -16.60
CA SER A 136 3.51 -12.00 -16.66
C SER A 136 3.09 -12.89 -17.84
N ASP A 137 1.85 -12.78 -18.30
CA ASP A 137 1.31 -13.54 -19.42
C ASP A 137 1.77 -13.01 -20.79
N HIS A 138 2.05 -11.70 -20.89
CA HIS A 138 2.34 -11.04 -22.19
C HIS A 138 3.80 -10.63 -22.36
N ILE A 139 4.54 -10.56 -21.26
CA ILE A 139 5.90 -10.07 -21.26
C ILE A 139 6.87 -11.27 -21.04
N PRO A 140 7.86 -11.45 -21.92
CA PRO A 140 8.88 -12.48 -21.77
C PRO A 140 9.59 -12.40 -20.41
N PRO A 141 10.02 -13.54 -19.84
CA PRO A 141 10.67 -13.59 -18.51
C PRO A 141 11.81 -12.57 -18.34
N GLU A 142 12.63 -12.38 -19.38
CA GLU A 142 13.80 -11.50 -19.38
C GLU A 142 13.44 -10.01 -19.19
N ARG A 143 12.16 -9.64 -19.43
CA ARG A 143 11.68 -8.26 -19.41
C ARG A 143 10.61 -8.01 -18.35
N ARG A 144 10.19 -9.04 -17.61
CA ARG A 144 9.15 -8.90 -16.58
C ARG A 144 9.52 -7.91 -15.51
N SER A 145 10.78 -7.89 -15.07
CA SER A 145 11.26 -6.93 -14.07
C SER A 145 11.09 -5.49 -14.54
N THR A 146 11.47 -5.16 -15.78
CA THR A 146 11.26 -3.84 -16.36
C THR A 146 9.78 -3.49 -16.48
N ALA A 147 8.95 -4.45 -16.89
CA ALA A 147 7.50 -4.24 -17.02
C ALA A 147 6.83 -4.03 -15.64
N MET A 148 7.27 -4.74 -14.61
CA MET A 148 6.78 -4.52 -13.23
C MET A 148 7.18 -3.15 -12.70
N ALA A 149 8.40 -2.66 -13.03
CA ALA A 149 8.82 -1.30 -12.70
C ALA A 149 7.95 -0.24 -13.39
N VAL A 150 7.54 -0.47 -14.66
CA VAL A 150 6.61 0.42 -15.37
C VAL A 150 5.26 0.53 -14.67
N LEU A 151 4.76 -0.55 -14.02
CA LEU A 151 3.56 -0.50 -13.21
C LEU A 151 3.80 0.18 -11.85
N GLY A 152 5.00 0.05 -11.29
CA GLY A 152 5.36 0.65 -10.01
C GLY A 152 5.47 2.19 -10.04
N ILE A 153 5.96 2.76 -11.15
CA ILE A 153 6.12 4.22 -11.28
C ILE A 153 4.81 4.99 -11.05
N PRO A 154 3.67 4.65 -11.70
CA PRO A 154 2.40 5.32 -11.44
C PRO A 154 1.89 5.15 -10.01
N ILE A 155 2.20 4.04 -9.33
CA ILE A 155 1.84 3.81 -7.92
C ILE A 155 2.57 4.82 -7.03
N GLY A 156 3.88 4.97 -7.21
CA GLY A 156 4.68 5.94 -6.46
C GLY A 156 4.26 7.39 -6.73
N ALA A 157 4.02 7.74 -8.00
CA ALA A 157 3.50 9.05 -8.37
C ALA A 157 2.12 9.32 -7.77
N ALA A 158 1.22 8.33 -7.80
CA ALA A 158 -0.11 8.41 -7.20
C ALA A 158 -0.05 8.60 -5.68
N PHE A 159 0.91 7.97 -5.00
CA PHE A 159 1.13 8.17 -3.56
C PHE A 159 1.49 9.63 -3.26
N ILE A 160 2.51 10.17 -3.93
CA ILE A 160 2.97 11.55 -3.72
C ILE A 160 1.84 12.54 -4.02
N LEU A 161 1.22 12.42 -5.19
CA LEU A 161 0.15 13.32 -5.62
C LEU A 161 -1.08 13.19 -4.71
N GLY A 162 -1.53 11.97 -4.41
CA GLY A 162 -2.72 11.71 -3.62
C GLY A 162 -2.60 12.26 -2.21
N VAL A 163 -1.48 11.99 -1.54
CA VAL A 163 -1.24 12.43 -0.16
C VAL A 163 -1.13 13.96 -0.04
N ILE A 164 -0.61 14.65 -1.06
CA ILE A 164 -0.52 16.12 -1.06
C ILE A 164 -1.86 16.77 -1.47
N VAL A 165 -2.45 16.30 -2.56
CA VAL A 165 -3.61 16.95 -3.18
C VAL A 165 -4.91 16.59 -2.45
N GLY A 166 -5.00 15.38 -1.87
CA GLY A 166 -6.18 14.90 -1.15
C GLY A 166 -6.64 15.87 -0.05
N PRO A 167 -5.80 16.21 0.93
CA PRO A 167 -6.17 17.15 1.98
C PRO A 167 -6.58 18.54 1.48
N VAL A 168 -5.96 19.02 0.38
CA VAL A 168 -6.31 20.32 -0.21
C VAL A 168 -7.71 20.27 -0.81
N ILE A 169 -8.05 19.21 -1.55
CA ILE A 169 -9.40 19.01 -2.10
C ILE A 169 -10.41 18.84 -0.96
N ALA A 170 -10.11 17.99 0.01
CA ALA A 170 -10.99 17.76 1.16
C ALA A 170 -11.27 19.03 1.96
N GLY A 171 -10.25 19.86 2.16
CA GLY A 171 -10.41 21.12 2.90
C GLY A 171 -11.19 22.20 2.15
N ARG A 172 -11.25 22.14 0.80
CA ARG A 172 -12.01 23.10 -0.02
C ARG A 172 -13.42 22.62 -0.37
N PHE A 173 -13.57 21.34 -0.67
CA PHE A 173 -14.80 20.77 -1.24
C PHE A 173 -15.45 19.71 -0.32
N GLY A 174 -14.87 19.48 0.86
CA GLY A 174 -15.30 18.42 1.77
C GLY A 174 -14.70 17.06 1.39
N THR A 175 -14.53 16.18 2.39
CA THR A 175 -13.88 14.86 2.17
C THR A 175 -14.71 13.94 1.27
N GLN A 176 -16.03 14.11 1.22
CA GLN A 176 -16.91 13.37 0.31
C GLN A 176 -16.50 13.52 -1.16
N SER A 177 -16.01 14.71 -1.56
CA SER A 177 -15.58 14.97 -2.93
C SER A 177 -14.45 14.05 -3.38
N LEU A 178 -13.60 13.59 -2.45
CA LEU A 178 -12.54 12.63 -2.74
C LEU A 178 -13.10 11.26 -3.13
N PHE A 179 -14.17 10.81 -2.49
CA PHE A 179 -14.80 9.55 -2.82
C PHE A 179 -15.55 9.61 -4.15
N TRP A 180 -16.21 10.75 -4.45
CA TRP A 180 -16.79 11.00 -5.77
C TRP A 180 -15.70 10.99 -6.85
N LEU A 181 -14.59 11.68 -6.61
CA LEU A 181 -13.44 11.70 -7.53
C LEU A 181 -12.85 10.30 -7.70
N THR A 182 -12.67 9.55 -6.61
CA THR A 182 -12.15 8.17 -6.63
C THR A 182 -13.05 7.25 -7.46
N GLY A 183 -14.37 7.36 -7.27
CA GLY A 183 -15.35 6.61 -8.07
C GLY A 183 -15.29 6.97 -9.56
N ALA A 184 -15.18 8.26 -9.87
CA ALA A 184 -15.04 8.73 -11.25
C ALA A 184 -13.72 8.26 -11.89
N LEU A 185 -12.60 8.31 -11.18
CA LEU A 185 -11.31 7.74 -11.64
C LEU A 185 -11.41 6.24 -11.88
N GLY A 186 -12.16 5.52 -11.05
CA GLY A 186 -12.45 4.10 -11.23
C GLY A 186 -13.23 3.84 -12.52
N LEU A 187 -14.30 4.61 -12.79
CA LEU A 187 -15.06 4.49 -14.05
C LEU A 187 -14.22 4.88 -15.28
N ALA A 188 -13.39 5.91 -15.16
CA ALA A 188 -12.43 6.27 -16.22
C ALA A 188 -11.47 5.11 -16.49
N THR A 189 -11.04 4.40 -15.43
CA THR A 189 -10.20 3.20 -15.57
C THR A 189 -10.94 2.06 -16.25
N VAL A 190 -12.22 1.83 -15.92
CA VAL A 190 -13.06 0.83 -16.61
C VAL A 190 -13.14 1.14 -18.10
N TRP A 191 -13.42 2.41 -18.45
CA TRP A 191 -13.47 2.85 -19.85
C TRP A 191 -12.13 2.65 -20.57
N LEU A 192 -11.03 3.04 -19.93
CA LEU A 192 -9.67 2.91 -20.48
C LEU A 192 -9.31 1.43 -20.73
N LEU A 193 -9.57 0.54 -19.76
CA LEU A 193 -9.31 -0.88 -19.90
C LEU A 193 -10.22 -1.51 -20.99
N ALA A 194 -11.51 -1.14 -21.03
CA ALA A 194 -12.42 -1.63 -22.04
C ALA A 194 -11.99 -1.23 -23.46
N ARG A 195 -11.41 -0.04 -23.63
CA ARG A 195 -10.98 0.49 -24.93
C ARG A 195 -9.62 -0.02 -25.39
N HIS A 196 -8.68 -0.22 -24.47
CA HIS A 196 -7.27 -0.42 -24.83
C HIS A 196 -6.72 -1.79 -24.47
N LEU A 197 -7.32 -2.50 -23.50
CA LEU A 197 -6.84 -3.83 -23.14
C LEU A 197 -7.51 -4.87 -24.06
N PRO A 198 -6.74 -5.65 -24.84
CA PRO A 198 -7.29 -6.71 -25.69
C PRO A 198 -7.90 -7.82 -24.82
N GLU A 199 -8.77 -8.62 -25.42
CA GLU A 199 -9.19 -9.86 -24.78
C GLU A 199 -8.02 -10.84 -24.75
N ILE A 200 -7.79 -11.39 -23.57
CA ILE A 200 -6.68 -12.28 -23.28
C ILE A 200 -7.30 -13.62 -22.93
N PRO A 201 -7.06 -14.65 -23.74
CA PRO A 201 -7.57 -15.99 -23.45
C PRO A 201 -7.02 -16.49 -22.10
N PRO A 202 -7.82 -17.25 -21.34
CA PRO A 202 -7.40 -17.84 -20.09
C PRO A 202 -6.17 -18.74 -20.28
N ARG A 203 -5.20 -18.64 -19.36
CA ARG A 203 -4.02 -19.50 -19.40
C ARG A 203 -4.28 -20.75 -18.58
N GLN A 204 -3.94 -21.92 -19.15
CA GLN A 204 -4.17 -23.24 -18.51
C GLN A 204 -3.05 -23.69 -17.55
N THR A 205 -2.06 -22.85 -17.24
CA THR A 205 -1.00 -23.22 -16.31
C THR A 205 -1.49 -23.06 -14.86
N ALA A 206 -1.58 -24.18 -14.16
CA ALA A 206 -1.90 -24.17 -12.73
C ALA A 206 -0.83 -23.40 -11.94
N PRO A 207 -1.24 -22.44 -11.08
CA PRO A 207 -0.29 -21.77 -10.20
C PRO A 207 0.30 -22.77 -9.19
N ALA A 208 1.54 -22.52 -8.76
CA ALA A 208 2.17 -23.32 -7.71
C ALA A 208 1.27 -23.36 -6.46
N PRO A 209 1.15 -24.50 -5.78
CA PRO A 209 0.28 -24.63 -4.62
C PRO A 209 0.76 -23.70 -3.48
N LEU A 210 -0.15 -22.92 -2.91
CA LEU A 210 0.14 -21.98 -1.81
C LEU A 210 0.85 -22.68 -0.63
N ARG A 211 0.49 -23.94 -0.37
CA ARG A 211 1.11 -24.76 0.70
C ARG A 211 2.61 -24.90 0.53
N GLU A 212 3.13 -24.94 -0.67
CA GLU A 212 4.55 -25.04 -0.94
C GLU A 212 5.27 -23.75 -0.54
N VAL A 213 4.72 -22.60 -0.91
CA VAL A 213 5.25 -21.28 -0.56
C VAL A 213 5.23 -21.06 0.95
N LEU A 214 4.13 -21.41 1.63
CA LEU A 214 3.96 -21.26 3.08
C LEU A 214 4.84 -22.22 3.91
N ARG A 215 5.51 -23.17 3.31
CA ARG A 215 6.52 -24.01 4.00
C ARG A 215 7.88 -23.33 4.11
N HIS A 216 8.15 -22.34 3.28
CA HIS A 216 9.42 -21.62 3.29
C HIS A 216 9.46 -20.56 4.39
N ARG A 217 10.19 -20.84 5.48
CA ARG A 217 10.32 -19.94 6.64
C ARG A 217 10.75 -18.53 6.26
N SER A 218 11.66 -18.39 5.27
CA SER A 218 12.13 -17.10 4.80
C SER A 218 11.01 -16.28 4.13
N VAL A 219 10.14 -16.91 3.34
CA VAL A 219 9.00 -16.24 2.72
C VAL A 219 8.00 -15.82 3.79
N LEU A 220 7.65 -16.72 4.72
CA LEU A 220 6.74 -16.39 5.83
C LEU A 220 7.25 -15.23 6.70
N ALA A 221 8.56 -15.17 6.96
CA ALA A 221 9.14 -14.06 7.72
C ALA A 221 9.02 -12.72 6.96
N LEU A 222 9.23 -12.73 5.65
CA LEU A 222 9.07 -11.56 4.80
C LEU A 222 7.60 -11.16 4.65
N ASP A 223 6.69 -12.11 4.51
CA ASP A 223 5.25 -11.92 4.48
C ASP A 223 4.77 -11.25 5.77
N PHE A 224 5.24 -11.73 6.93
CA PHE A 224 4.95 -11.11 8.22
C PHE A 224 5.60 -9.73 8.37
N GLY A 225 6.78 -9.51 7.79
CA GLY A 225 7.37 -8.17 7.65
C GLY A 225 6.45 -7.21 6.90
N GLY A 226 5.86 -7.66 5.78
CA GLY A 226 4.85 -6.90 5.03
C GLY A 226 3.59 -6.61 5.84
N PHE A 227 3.11 -7.59 6.61
CA PHE A 227 2.00 -7.40 7.57
C PHE A 227 2.31 -6.28 8.58
N LEU A 228 3.47 -6.34 9.25
CA LEU A 228 3.87 -5.34 10.23
C LEU A 228 4.03 -3.94 9.61
N MET A 229 4.65 -3.86 8.44
CA MET A 229 4.83 -2.60 7.69
C MET A 229 3.48 -1.92 7.42
N ASN A 230 2.49 -2.67 6.94
CA ASN A 230 1.16 -2.13 6.65
C ASN A 230 0.31 -1.88 7.90
N THR A 231 0.50 -2.65 8.96
CA THR A 231 -0.08 -2.35 10.28
C THR A 231 0.39 -0.98 10.75
N PHE A 232 1.67 -0.71 10.61
CA PHE A 232 2.25 0.57 10.97
C PHE A 232 1.74 1.71 10.09
N MET A 233 1.70 1.49 8.78
CA MET A 233 1.21 2.45 7.78
C MET A 233 -0.23 2.90 8.08
N THR A 234 -1.14 1.95 8.29
CA THR A 234 -2.55 2.26 8.57
C THR A 234 -2.70 2.95 9.92
N SER A 235 -1.95 2.52 10.93
CA SER A 235 -1.95 3.18 12.25
C SER A 235 -1.41 4.61 12.18
N PHE A 236 -0.33 4.85 11.45
CA PHE A 236 0.21 6.20 11.27
C PHE A 236 -0.81 7.11 10.61
N TRP A 237 -1.42 6.72 9.49
CA TRP A 237 -2.42 7.53 8.81
C TRP A 237 -3.73 7.71 9.59
N PHE A 238 -4.01 6.81 10.55
CA PHE A 238 -5.12 7.01 11.49
C PHE A 238 -4.81 8.14 12.47
N TYR A 239 -3.61 8.15 13.07
CA TYR A 239 -3.25 9.15 14.09
C TYR A 239 -2.75 10.47 13.51
N PHE A 240 -2.13 10.47 12.33
CA PHE A 240 -1.54 11.66 11.71
C PHE A 240 -2.51 12.85 11.66
N PRO A 241 -3.72 12.75 11.07
CA PRO A 241 -4.64 13.90 11.01
C PRO A 241 -5.11 14.33 12.40
N LEU A 242 -5.26 13.41 13.35
CA LEU A 242 -5.65 13.73 14.72
C LEU A 242 -4.58 14.54 15.44
N ILE A 243 -3.30 14.23 15.22
CA ILE A 243 -2.18 14.95 15.82
C ILE A 243 -2.03 16.32 15.14
N VAL A 244 -2.04 16.36 13.82
CA VAL A 244 -1.80 17.59 13.05
C VAL A 244 -2.91 18.60 13.28
N THR A 245 -4.18 18.20 13.23
CA THR A 245 -5.30 19.10 13.47
C THR A 245 -5.51 19.36 14.98
N GLY A 246 -5.51 18.30 15.79
CA GLY A 246 -5.87 18.42 17.21
C GLY A 246 -4.78 19.06 18.06
N ARG A 247 -3.49 18.77 17.81
CA ARG A 247 -2.37 19.32 18.62
C ARG A 247 -1.79 20.61 18.05
N HIS A 248 -1.73 20.72 16.72
CA HIS A 248 -1.08 21.85 16.05
C HIS A 248 -2.05 22.79 15.34
N GLY A 249 -3.37 22.51 15.33
CA GLY A 249 -4.40 23.38 14.77
C GLY A 249 -4.33 23.60 13.26
N LEU A 250 -3.54 22.78 12.52
CA LEU A 250 -3.45 22.93 11.07
C LEU A 250 -4.78 22.54 10.40
N LYS A 251 -5.18 23.33 9.43
CA LYS A 251 -6.29 23.01 8.53
C LYS A 251 -5.85 21.96 7.50
N MET A 252 -6.79 21.16 7.01
CA MET A 252 -6.49 20.17 5.96
C MET A 252 -5.82 20.80 4.73
N THR A 253 -6.23 22.02 4.36
CA THR A 253 -5.63 22.78 3.24
C THR A 253 -4.16 23.13 3.44
N GLU A 254 -3.64 23.02 4.66
CA GLU A 254 -2.27 23.38 5.04
C GLU A 254 -1.38 22.15 5.22
N TYR A 255 -1.93 20.94 5.13
CA TYR A 255 -1.16 19.67 5.34
C TYR A 255 0.03 19.54 4.39
N TYR A 256 -0.03 20.14 3.19
CA TYR A 256 1.09 20.13 2.25
C TYR A 256 2.37 20.74 2.85
N THR A 257 2.27 21.68 3.78
CA THR A 257 3.42 22.32 4.43
C THR A 257 4.29 21.33 5.22
N ILE A 258 3.66 20.26 5.74
CA ILE A 258 4.32 19.16 6.45
C ILE A 258 4.60 18.01 5.47
N LEU A 259 3.62 17.62 4.66
CA LEU A 259 3.69 16.43 3.81
C LEU A 259 4.72 16.56 2.69
N VAL A 260 4.86 17.74 2.09
CA VAL A 260 5.83 17.94 0.99
C VAL A 260 7.28 17.72 1.46
N PRO A 261 7.79 18.37 2.53
CA PRO A 261 9.16 18.12 2.96
C PRO A 261 9.37 16.68 3.43
N MET A 262 8.39 16.05 4.09
CA MET A 262 8.47 14.65 4.50
C MET A 262 8.61 13.73 3.28
N LEU A 263 7.79 13.94 2.24
CA LEU A 263 7.80 13.14 1.02
C LEU A 263 9.08 13.34 0.20
N LEU A 264 9.59 14.56 0.10
CA LEU A 264 10.83 14.83 -0.61
C LEU A 264 12.00 14.02 -0.03
N VAL A 265 12.14 14.01 1.30
CA VAL A 265 13.17 13.20 1.96
C VAL A 265 12.94 11.71 1.73
N SER A 266 11.68 11.25 1.85
CA SER A 266 11.36 9.82 1.72
C SER A 266 11.59 9.29 0.30
N VAL A 267 11.30 10.08 -0.73
CA VAL A 267 11.54 9.69 -2.14
C VAL A 267 13.04 9.52 -2.41
N VAL A 268 13.87 10.48 -1.95
CA VAL A 268 15.32 10.36 -2.11
C VAL A 268 15.86 9.12 -1.42
N THR A 269 15.42 8.87 -0.18
CA THR A 269 15.87 7.71 0.60
C THR A 269 15.33 6.39 0.01
N MET A 270 14.12 6.36 -0.56
CA MET A 270 13.58 5.20 -1.25
C MET A 270 14.50 4.72 -2.40
N PHE A 271 15.00 5.64 -3.22
CA PHE A 271 15.96 5.28 -4.27
C PHE A 271 17.27 4.75 -3.70
N ALA A 272 17.76 5.32 -2.59
CA ALA A 272 18.97 4.82 -1.91
C ALA A 272 18.76 3.40 -1.36
N PHE A 273 17.60 3.12 -0.76
CA PHE A 273 17.24 1.79 -0.27
C PHE A 273 17.13 0.77 -1.41
N SER A 274 16.48 1.14 -2.52
CA SER A 274 16.37 0.29 -3.70
C SER A 274 17.75 -0.05 -4.28
N ALA A 275 18.59 0.96 -4.49
CA ALA A 275 19.96 0.77 -5.01
C ALA A 275 20.84 -0.07 -4.07
N GLY A 276 20.68 0.07 -2.75
CA GLY A 276 21.38 -0.76 -1.76
C GLY A 276 20.88 -2.21 -1.75
N ALA A 277 19.58 -2.43 -1.93
CA ALA A 277 18.99 -3.77 -2.03
C ALA A 277 19.49 -4.52 -3.27
N ASP A 278 19.70 -3.81 -4.39
CA ASP A 278 20.28 -4.37 -5.61
C ASP A 278 21.76 -4.79 -5.42
N ARG A 279 22.47 -4.11 -4.50
CA ARG A 279 23.86 -4.44 -4.11
C ARG A 279 23.96 -5.58 -3.06
N GLY A 280 22.86 -6.23 -2.73
CA GLY A 280 22.84 -7.34 -1.75
C GLY A 280 22.52 -6.91 -0.30
N TRP A 281 22.36 -5.61 -0.01
CA TRP A 281 22.13 -5.10 1.36
C TRP A 281 20.64 -5.10 1.77
N GLY A 282 19.78 -5.71 0.96
CA GLY A 282 18.31 -5.63 1.15
C GLY A 282 17.86 -6.01 2.56
N ARG A 283 18.42 -7.09 3.14
CA ARG A 283 18.07 -7.54 4.49
C ARG A 283 18.48 -6.53 5.57
N THR A 284 19.70 -6.01 5.50
CA THR A 284 20.22 -5.00 6.44
C THR A 284 19.42 -3.71 6.35
N LEU A 285 19.07 -3.30 5.11
CA LEU A 285 18.24 -2.12 4.87
C LEU A 285 16.81 -2.30 5.39
N ALA A 286 16.22 -3.48 5.22
CA ALA A 286 14.90 -3.79 5.78
C ALA A 286 14.93 -3.74 7.32
N ALA A 287 15.97 -4.29 7.96
CA ALA A 287 16.15 -4.20 9.40
C ALA A 287 16.33 -2.73 9.86
N ALA A 288 17.17 -1.96 9.16
CA ALA A 288 17.35 -0.53 9.45
C ALA A 288 16.03 0.25 9.31
N ALA A 289 15.22 -0.04 8.29
CA ALA A 289 13.92 0.59 8.10
C ALA A 289 12.96 0.31 9.26
N PHE A 290 12.92 -0.92 9.80
CA PHE A 290 12.11 -1.22 10.99
C PHE A 290 12.63 -0.49 12.23
N LEU A 291 13.94 -0.31 12.40
CA LEU A 291 14.49 0.53 13.48
C LEU A 291 14.09 2.00 13.30
N ILE A 292 14.09 2.52 12.08
CA ILE A 292 13.62 3.88 11.79
C ILE A 292 12.12 4.01 12.14
N LEU A 293 11.29 3.02 11.84
CA LEU A 293 9.88 3.00 12.24
C LEU A 293 9.70 2.97 13.75
N LEU A 294 10.56 2.23 14.48
CA LEU A 294 10.58 2.21 15.94
C LEU A 294 10.86 3.58 16.53
N VAL A 295 11.89 4.27 16.02
CA VAL A 295 12.22 5.63 16.45
C VAL A 295 11.11 6.61 16.09
N SER A 296 10.50 6.47 14.91
CA SER A 296 9.33 7.24 14.51
C SER A 296 8.18 7.10 15.50
N ALA A 297 7.83 5.86 15.91
CA ALA A 297 6.76 5.62 16.88
C ALA A 297 7.06 6.27 18.23
N LEU A 298 8.30 6.13 18.72
CA LEU A 298 8.74 6.75 19.97
C LEU A 298 8.53 8.26 19.92
N LEU A 299 9.02 8.92 18.87
CA LEU A 299 8.97 10.38 18.75
C LEU A 299 7.56 10.92 18.50
N LEU A 300 6.73 10.19 17.77
CA LEU A 300 5.35 10.60 17.48
C LEU A 300 4.53 10.76 18.77
N PHE A 301 4.72 9.86 19.72
CA PHE A 301 3.98 9.85 20.99
C PHE A 301 4.74 10.51 22.14
N ARG A 302 6.07 10.55 22.10
CA ARG A 302 6.94 11.17 23.12
C ARG A 302 8.04 12.04 22.49
N PRO A 303 7.69 13.16 21.84
CA PRO A 303 8.67 14.02 21.16
C PRO A 303 9.72 14.58 22.12
N ALA A 304 9.37 14.82 23.38
CA ALA A 304 10.30 15.35 24.38
C ALA A 304 11.49 14.42 24.71
N THR A 305 11.43 13.12 24.38
CA THR A 305 12.54 12.17 24.62
C THR A 305 13.83 12.55 23.87
N LEU A 306 13.72 13.23 22.73
CA LEU A 306 14.85 13.77 21.97
C LEU A 306 14.87 15.31 21.96
N GLY A 307 14.28 15.95 22.96
CA GLY A 307 14.30 17.40 23.10
C GLY A 307 13.41 18.16 22.11
N LEU A 308 12.48 17.46 21.41
CA LEU A 308 11.53 18.13 20.53
C LEU A 308 10.41 18.75 21.37
N ASP A 309 10.20 20.05 21.19
CA ASP A 309 9.06 20.73 21.82
C ASP A 309 7.75 20.22 21.22
N PRO A 310 6.84 19.61 22.03
CA PRO A 310 5.57 19.08 21.56
C PRO A 310 4.66 20.10 20.88
N LYS A 311 4.85 21.38 21.12
CA LYS A 311 4.06 22.48 20.52
C LYS A 311 4.58 22.89 19.14
N ARG A 312 5.82 22.58 18.80
CA ARG A 312 6.40 22.94 17.51
C ARG A 312 6.04 21.91 16.44
N LEU A 313 5.92 22.36 15.20
CA LEU A 313 5.68 21.48 14.03
C LEU A 313 6.78 20.41 13.85
N SER A 314 7.99 20.65 14.34
CA SER A 314 9.08 19.65 14.33
C SER A 314 8.70 18.36 15.06
N ALA A 315 7.83 18.44 16.08
CA ALA A 315 7.34 17.25 16.81
C ALA A 315 6.42 16.33 15.98
N VAL A 316 5.98 16.77 14.80
CA VAL A 316 5.27 15.94 13.82
C VAL A 316 6.12 15.72 12.57
N LEU A 317 6.83 16.77 12.13
CA LEU A 317 7.64 16.72 10.92
C LEU A 317 8.76 15.66 11.03
N VAL A 318 9.48 15.62 12.14
CA VAL A 318 10.59 14.68 12.33
C VAL A 318 10.09 13.23 12.39
N PRO A 319 9.17 12.83 13.30
CA PRO A 319 8.69 11.46 13.34
C PRO A 319 7.94 11.06 12.06
N GLY A 320 7.18 11.97 11.45
CA GLY A 320 6.51 11.69 10.19
C GLY A 320 7.48 11.48 9.02
N THR A 321 8.59 12.24 8.97
CA THR A 321 9.66 12.01 7.99
C THR A 321 10.29 10.64 8.20
N LEU A 322 10.63 10.28 9.45
CA LEU A 322 11.19 8.97 9.77
C LEU A 322 10.21 7.84 9.39
N PHE A 323 8.91 8.03 9.68
CA PHE A 323 7.91 7.06 9.25
C PHE A 323 7.94 6.87 7.73
N LEU A 324 7.86 7.95 6.96
CA LEU A 324 7.85 7.84 5.50
C LEU A 324 9.16 7.24 4.96
N VAL A 325 10.31 7.58 5.51
CA VAL A 325 11.61 6.98 5.13
C VAL A 325 11.62 5.48 5.39
N GLY A 326 11.21 5.04 6.57
CA GLY A 326 11.15 3.61 6.90
C GLY A 326 10.14 2.86 6.02
N PHE A 327 8.93 3.40 5.88
CA PHE A 327 7.85 2.80 5.09
C PHE A 327 8.23 2.72 3.60
N THR A 328 8.58 3.86 2.96
CA THR A 328 8.92 3.87 1.54
C THR A 328 10.21 3.13 1.22
N GLY A 329 11.11 2.98 2.21
CA GLY A 329 12.31 2.13 2.08
C GLY A 329 11.96 0.64 2.04
N LEU A 330 10.98 0.19 2.85
CA LEU A 330 10.53 -1.21 2.87
C LEU A 330 9.74 -1.60 1.61
N GLU A 331 8.99 -0.67 1.00
CA GLU A 331 8.13 -0.94 -0.15
C GLU A 331 8.84 -1.64 -1.32
N PRO A 332 9.99 -1.19 -1.83
CA PRO A 332 10.72 -1.90 -2.88
C PRO A 332 11.57 -3.07 -2.34
N VAL A 333 12.03 -3.00 -1.10
CA VAL A 333 13.00 -3.96 -0.54
C VAL A 333 12.33 -5.28 -0.19
N LEU A 334 11.18 -5.27 0.51
CA LEU A 334 10.51 -6.50 0.92
C LEU A 334 10.05 -7.36 -0.26
N PRO A 335 9.34 -6.85 -1.28
CA PRO A 335 8.98 -7.66 -2.46
C PRO A 335 10.21 -8.20 -3.21
N SER A 336 11.30 -7.43 -3.28
CA SER A 336 12.57 -7.89 -3.86
C SER A 336 13.14 -9.08 -3.09
N LEU A 337 13.12 -9.04 -1.76
CA LEU A 337 13.56 -10.14 -0.91
C LEU A 337 12.65 -11.37 -1.05
N VAL A 338 11.31 -11.17 -1.10
CA VAL A 338 10.34 -12.25 -1.34
C VAL A 338 10.63 -12.93 -2.67
N SER A 339 10.89 -12.15 -3.72
CA SER A 339 11.20 -12.70 -5.04
C SER A 339 12.46 -13.56 -5.06
N LYS A 340 13.46 -13.18 -4.27
CA LYS A 340 14.74 -13.94 -4.14
C LYS A 340 14.58 -15.17 -3.26
N ALA A 341 13.68 -15.13 -2.28
CA ALA A 341 13.41 -16.24 -1.34
C ALA A 341 12.40 -17.26 -1.88
N ALA A 342 11.62 -16.90 -2.88
CA ALA A 342 10.56 -17.74 -3.45
C ALA A 342 11.16 -18.99 -4.09
N PRO A 343 10.50 -20.17 -3.94
CA PRO A 343 10.88 -21.38 -4.67
C PRO A 343 10.79 -21.19 -6.19
N GLU A 344 11.53 -22.00 -6.95
CA GLU A 344 11.47 -21.98 -8.40
C GLU A 344 10.02 -22.18 -8.89
N ASN A 345 9.62 -21.40 -9.88
CA ASN A 345 8.25 -21.39 -10.47
C ASN A 345 7.10 -20.95 -9.53
N SER A 346 7.37 -20.50 -8.30
CA SER A 346 6.32 -20.05 -7.35
C SER A 346 6.33 -18.54 -7.04
N TYR A 347 7.08 -17.76 -7.82
CA TYR A 347 7.23 -16.32 -7.65
C TYR A 347 5.88 -15.57 -7.52
N GLY A 348 4.92 -15.84 -8.43
CA GLY A 348 3.60 -15.20 -8.40
C GLY A 348 2.80 -15.56 -7.15
N THR A 349 2.86 -16.82 -6.70
CA THR A 349 2.19 -17.28 -5.48
C THR A 349 2.83 -16.65 -4.24
N ALA A 350 4.16 -16.52 -4.20
CA ALA A 350 4.88 -15.90 -3.09
C ALA A 350 4.57 -14.39 -2.97
N LEU A 351 4.55 -13.65 -4.07
CA LEU A 351 4.10 -12.26 -4.04
C LEU A 351 2.62 -12.12 -3.68
N GLY A 352 1.79 -13.06 -4.12
CA GLY A 352 0.37 -13.10 -3.74
C GLY A 352 0.18 -13.29 -2.23
N SER A 353 0.93 -14.21 -1.58
CA SER A 353 0.90 -14.37 -0.12
C SER A 353 1.40 -13.11 0.60
N PHE A 354 2.48 -12.52 0.11
CA PHE A 354 3.03 -11.28 0.64
C PHE A 354 2.01 -10.14 0.63
N HIS A 355 1.36 -9.87 -0.52
CA HIS A 355 0.34 -8.82 -0.60
C HIS A 355 -0.90 -9.14 0.23
N THR A 356 -1.32 -10.41 0.32
CA THR A 356 -2.43 -10.80 1.20
C THR A 356 -2.13 -10.45 2.66
N LEU A 357 -0.91 -10.75 3.15
CA LEU A 357 -0.49 -10.41 4.50
C LEU A 357 -0.33 -8.89 4.69
N GLN A 358 0.17 -8.16 3.71
CA GLN A 358 0.16 -6.69 3.73
C GLN A 358 -1.25 -6.13 3.95
N TYR A 359 -2.25 -6.64 3.22
CA TYR A 359 -3.64 -6.18 3.35
C TYR A 359 -4.26 -6.56 4.70
N LEU A 360 -3.95 -7.76 5.22
CA LEU A 360 -4.33 -8.14 6.60
C LEU A 360 -3.66 -7.21 7.62
N GLY A 361 -2.41 -6.79 7.38
CA GLY A 361 -1.72 -5.80 8.19
C GLY A 361 -2.44 -4.46 8.20
N SER A 362 -2.95 -3.99 7.05
CA SER A 362 -3.77 -2.79 6.99
C SER A 362 -5.06 -2.93 7.80
N ALA A 363 -5.71 -4.08 7.75
CA ALA A 363 -6.91 -4.37 8.54
C ALA A 363 -6.61 -4.35 10.05
N ALA A 364 -5.55 -5.05 10.45
CA ALA A 364 -5.11 -5.09 11.85
C ALA A 364 -4.71 -3.69 12.35
N GLY A 365 -3.98 -2.92 11.54
CA GLY A 365 -3.55 -1.56 11.86
C GLY A 365 -4.71 -0.61 12.10
N GLY A 366 -5.75 -0.69 11.27
CA GLY A 366 -6.97 0.12 11.43
C GLY A 366 -7.73 -0.24 12.70
N ALA A 367 -8.03 -1.52 12.92
CA ALA A 367 -8.73 -2.00 14.10
C ALA A 367 -7.94 -1.71 15.39
N MET A 368 -6.63 -1.93 15.36
CA MET A 368 -5.73 -1.66 16.48
C MET A 368 -5.66 -0.15 16.79
N ALA A 369 -5.44 0.70 15.80
CA ALA A 369 -5.34 2.14 16.00
C ALA A 369 -6.64 2.72 16.58
N GLY A 370 -7.79 2.29 16.05
CA GLY A 370 -9.10 2.68 16.58
C GLY A 370 -9.36 2.14 17.98
N GLY A 371 -9.08 0.85 18.24
CA GLY A 371 -9.27 0.20 19.52
C GLY A 371 -8.37 0.75 20.62
N LEU A 372 -7.10 0.95 20.33
CA LEU A 372 -6.13 1.49 21.29
C LEU A 372 -6.30 2.99 21.54
N SER A 373 -7.10 3.70 20.75
CA SER A 373 -7.28 5.14 20.90
C SER A 373 -7.91 5.59 22.23
N HIS A 374 -8.49 4.67 22.99
CA HIS A 374 -9.01 4.89 24.35
C HIS A 374 -7.94 4.73 25.44
N PHE A 375 -6.79 4.14 25.10
CA PHE A 375 -5.69 3.93 26.02
C PHE A 375 -4.71 5.13 26.02
N PRO A 376 -3.87 5.25 27.04
CA PRO A 376 -2.82 6.26 27.07
C PRO A 376 -1.93 6.19 25.81
N PRO A 377 -1.41 7.33 25.31
CA PRO A 377 -0.50 7.34 24.16
C PRO A 377 0.73 6.43 24.32
N THR A 378 1.13 6.15 25.56
CA THR A 378 2.23 5.23 25.90
C THR A 378 1.98 3.81 25.47
N ASP A 379 0.75 3.33 25.57
CA ASP A 379 0.38 1.95 25.23
C ASP A 379 0.33 1.75 23.73
N ILE A 380 -0.20 2.76 23.00
CA ILE A 380 -0.17 2.80 21.54
C ILE A 380 1.28 2.78 21.03
N MET A 381 2.12 3.62 21.64
CA MET A 381 3.56 3.65 21.34
C MET A 381 4.21 2.29 21.60
N ALA A 382 3.93 1.66 22.74
CA ALA A 382 4.52 0.37 23.09
C ALA A 382 4.15 -0.71 22.07
N VAL A 383 2.89 -0.77 21.62
CA VAL A 383 2.45 -1.73 20.59
C VAL A 383 3.16 -1.50 19.26
N LEU A 384 3.23 -0.25 18.79
CA LEU A 384 3.93 0.06 17.53
C LEU A 384 5.44 -0.20 17.61
N MET A 385 6.07 0.11 18.75
CA MET A 385 7.48 -0.20 18.98
C MET A 385 7.73 -1.71 19.01
N THR A 386 6.86 -2.48 19.67
CA THR A 386 6.95 -3.95 19.72
C THR A 386 6.81 -4.54 18.31
N ALA A 387 5.87 -4.05 17.50
CA ALA A 387 5.70 -4.46 16.11
C ALA A 387 6.96 -4.14 15.27
N SER A 388 7.54 -2.95 15.44
CA SER A 388 8.77 -2.56 14.73
C SER A 388 9.97 -3.40 15.16
N LEU A 389 10.10 -3.68 16.47
CA LEU A 389 11.16 -4.53 17.00
C LEU A 389 11.03 -5.97 16.50
N ALA A 390 9.79 -6.49 16.44
CA ALA A 390 9.53 -7.81 15.86
C ALA A 390 9.94 -7.86 14.39
N GLY A 391 9.61 -6.84 13.60
CA GLY A 391 10.06 -6.72 12.21
C GLY A 391 11.59 -6.69 12.07
N PHE A 392 12.27 -5.91 12.91
CA PHE A 392 13.73 -5.87 12.97
C PHE A 392 14.35 -7.24 13.27
N LEU A 393 13.86 -7.91 14.31
CA LEU A 393 14.34 -9.24 14.71
C LEU A 393 14.08 -10.29 13.62
N LEU A 394 12.92 -10.24 12.98
CA LEU A 394 12.61 -11.10 11.84
C LEU A 394 13.58 -10.90 10.69
N MET A 395 13.91 -9.67 10.35
CA MET A 395 14.85 -9.41 9.25
C MET A 395 16.25 -9.92 9.59
N ILE A 396 16.70 -9.85 10.85
CA ILE A 396 18.00 -10.38 11.27
C ILE A 396 18.00 -11.91 11.30
N SER A 397 16.92 -12.54 11.81
CA SER A 397 16.86 -13.99 12.03
C SER A 397 16.44 -14.81 10.80
N SER A 398 15.82 -14.19 9.80
CA SER A 398 15.16 -14.88 8.67
C SER A 398 16.08 -15.74 7.78
N GLY A 399 17.37 -15.72 7.98
CA GLY A 399 18.32 -16.60 7.24
C GLY A 399 18.30 -16.43 5.70
N VAL A 400 17.63 -15.39 5.19
CA VAL A 400 17.60 -15.07 3.76
C VAL A 400 19.02 -14.73 3.33
N ARG A 401 19.83 -15.75 3.05
CA ARG A 401 21.11 -15.54 2.36
C ARG A 401 20.77 -15.13 0.93
N GLY A 402 21.22 -13.93 0.53
CA GLY A 402 21.28 -13.62 -0.88
C GLY A 402 22.02 -14.77 -1.58
N ARG A 403 21.60 -15.12 -2.78
CA ARG A 403 22.27 -16.14 -3.61
C ARG A 403 23.73 -15.77 -3.99
N ASP A 404 24.32 -14.79 -3.33
CA ASP A 404 25.68 -14.28 -3.58
C ASP A 404 26.69 -14.90 -2.60
N GLY A 405 26.65 -16.22 -2.51
CA GLY A 405 27.63 -17.02 -1.79
C GLY A 405 28.13 -18.16 -2.68
N ILE A 406 28.73 -17.82 -3.82
CA ILE A 406 29.81 -18.54 -4.48
C ILE A 406 30.84 -17.50 -4.93
#